data_271c37c88cfb3eaa6c632323b29d4493
#
_entry.id   271c37c88cfb3eaa6c632323b29d4493
#
_cell.length_a   1.000
_cell.length_b   1.000
_cell.length_c   1.000
_cell.angle_alpha   90.00
_cell.angle_beta   90.00
_cell.angle_gamma   90.00
#
_symmetry.space_group_name_H-M   'P 1'
#
loop_
_entity.id
_entity.type
_entity.pdbx_description
1 polymer ?
#
loop_
_entity_poly.entity_id
_entity_poly.type
_entity_poly.pdbx_seq_one_letter_code
_entity_poly.pdbx_strand_id
1 'polypeptide(L)'
;MLKLYWANFTTAQLHHLTSTYPDFLSENVFHQHDMIKRWLTERNSERLWNKYERFKELKLMDIIKEMKKANVSFTTYFDDNYPSLCKEMYDYPYVIFYKGNPQFFNHSHSLAVIGSRNATQYTSQSLNYLFPSFRQLNMAIVSGLARGADSVAHQTALKYLLPTIGVL
;
A
#
# COMPACT_ATOMS: atom_id res chain seq x y z
N MET A 1 4.11 3.73 -13.37
CA MET A 1 3.17 3.74 -12.22
C MET A 1 3.58 4.67 -11.09
N LEU A 2 4.78 4.60 -10.52
CA LEU A 2 5.20 5.42 -9.36
C LEU A 2 4.96 6.94 -9.56
N LYS A 3 5.33 7.50 -10.71
CA LYS A 3 5.08 8.92 -11.02
C LYS A 3 3.59 9.29 -11.03
N LEU A 4 2.73 8.41 -11.51
CA LEU A 4 1.27 8.64 -11.54
C LEU A 4 0.69 8.67 -10.12
N TYR A 5 1.10 7.74 -9.25
CA TYR A 5 0.73 7.80 -7.83
C TYR A 5 1.23 9.09 -7.17
N TRP A 6 2.47 9.51 -7.45
CA TRP A 6 3.02 10.74 -6.90
C TRP A 6 2.32 12.01 -7.41
N ALA A 7 1.74 11.93 -8.61
CA ALA A 7 0.87 12.97 -9.17
C ALA A 7 -0.58 12.89 -8.64
N ASN A 8 -0.84 12.06 -7.63
CA ASN A 8 -2.15 11.86 -6.97
C ASN A 8 -3.23 11.20 -7.85
N PHE A 9 -2.84 10.40 -8.86
CA PHE A 9 -3.80 9.51 -9.48
C PHE A 9 -4.20 8.43 -8.48
N THR A 10 -5.51 8.19 -8.35
CA THR A 10 -6.02 7.14 -7.45
C THR A 10 -5.89 5.76 -8.09
N THR A 11 -5.88 4.71 -7.27
CA THR A 11 -5.89 3.32 -7.73
C THR A 11 -6.99 3.07 -8.75
N ALA A 12 -8.22 3.49 -8.48
CA ALA A 12 -9.35 3.35 -9.40
C ALA A 12 -9.13 4.08 -10.75
N GLN A 13 -8.49 5.26 -10.74
CA GLN A 13 -8.13 5.98 -11.96
C GLN A 13 -7.09 5.24 -12.78
N LEU A 14 -6.12 4.62 -12.12
CA LEU A 14 -5.08 3.84 -12.78
C LEU A 14 -5.63 2.53 -13.36
N HIS A 15 -6.49 1.83 -12.63
CA HIS A 15 -7.20 0.65 -13.15
C HIS A 15 -8.04 0.99 -14.37
N HIS A 16 -8.78 2.10 -14.32
CA HIS A 16 -9.56 2.53 -15.46
C HIS A 16 -8.69 2.90 -16.67
N LEU A 17 -7.56 3.58 -16.46
CA LEU A 17 -6.60 3.91 -17.52
C LEU A 17 -6.03 2.65 -18.17
N THR A 18 -5.56 1.68 -17.38
CA THR A 18 -5.00 0.43 -17.89
C THR A 18 -6.04 -0.51 -18.48
N SER A 19 -7.29 -0.47 -18.02
CA SER A 19 -8.39 -1.20 -18.66
C SER A 19 -8.79 -0.59 -20.00
N THR A 20 -8.72 0.75 -20.14
CA THR A 20 -8.99 1.46 -21.40
C THR A 20 -7.86 1.20 -22.41
N TYR A 21 -6.62 1.13 -21.93
CA TYR A 21 -5.41 0.90 -22.72
C TYR A 21 -4.61 -0.27 -22.14
N PRO A 22 -4.92 -1.53 -22.52
CA PRO A 22 -4.24 -2.71 -21.97
C PRO A 22 -2.73 -2.70 -22.14
N ASP A 23 -2.24 -2.11 -23.24
CA ASP A 23 -0.81 -2.01 -23.55
C ASP A 23 -0.10 -0.83 -22.87
N PHE A 24 -0.82 -0.04 -22.05
CA PHE A 24 -0.29 1.17 -21.42
C PHE A 24 1.05 0.96 -20.69
N LEU A 25 1.20 -0.18 -20.00
CA LEU A 25 2.39 -0.46 -19.22
C LEU A 25 3.60 -0.92 -20.04
N SER A 26 3.37 -1.50 -21.20
CA SER A 26 4.40 -1.96 -22.14
C SER A 26 4.84 -0.88 -23.15
N GLU A 27 4.05 0.18 -23.27
CA GLU A 27 4.32 1.27 -24.20
C GLU A 27 5.46 2.19 -23.73
N ASN A 28 6.12 2.82 -24.70
CA ASN A 28 7.13 3.83 -24.44
C ASN A 28 6.50 5.11 -23.83
N VAL A 29 7.33 5.95 -23.24
CA VAL A 29 6.89 7.14 -22.50
C VAL A 29 6.06 8.11 -23.37
N PHE A 30 6.37 8.26 -24.64
CA PHE A 30 5.65 9.17 -25.55
C PHE A 30 4.22 8.65 -25.77
N HIS A 31 4.07 7.37 -26.09
CA HIS A 31 2.77 6.74 -26.27
C HIS A 31 1.95 6.73 -24.97
N GLN A 32 2.58 6.48 -23.82
CA GLN A 32 1.91 6.61 -22.53
C GLN A 32 1.34 8.02 -22.28
N HIS A 33 2.09 9.06 -22.64
CA HIS A 33 1.59 10.44 -22.55
C HIS A 33 0.38 10.69 -23.45
N ASP A 34 0.40 10.16 -24.68
CA ASP A 34 -0.72 10.32 -25.61
C ASP A 34 -1.97 9.55 -25.15
N MET A 35 -1.80 8.35 -24.62
CA MET A 35 -2.88 7.57 -24.03
C MET A 35 -3.51 8.31 -22.84
N ILE A 36 -2.70 8.87 -21.93
CA ILE A 36 -3.21 9.66 -20.81
C ILE A 36 -4.00 10.87 -21.32
N LYS A 37 -3.48 11.62 -22.29
CA LYS A 37 -4.17 12.80 -22.84
C LYS A 37 -5.53 12.42 -23.45
N ARG A 38 -5.60 11.36 -24.28
CA ARG A 38 -6.87 10.88 -24.85
C ARG A 38 -7.86 10.52 -23.77
N TRP A 39 -7.41 9.74 -22.78
CA TRP A 39 -8.21 9.34 -21.62
C TRP A 39 -8.74 10.52 -20.80
N LEU A 40 -7.94 11.60 -20.66
CA LEU A 40 -8.35 12.84 -19.97
C LEU A 40 -9.38 13.63 -20.80
N THR A 41 -9.19 13.71 -22.11
CA THR A 41 -10.08 14.44 -23.02
C THR A 41 -11.50 13.87 -22.97
N GLU A 42 -11.63 12.55 -22.98
CA GLU A 42 -12.93 11.87 -22.88
C GLU A 42 -13.66 12.17 -21.57
N ARG A 43 -12.93 12.49 -20.49
CA ARG A 43 -13.51 12.74 -19.16
C ARG A 43 -13.80 14.19 -18.87
N ASN A 44 -13.30 15.10 -19.66
CA ASN A 44 -13.50 16.55 -19.54
C ASN A 44 -13.41 17.07 -18.09
N SER A 45 -12.37 16.63 -17.34
CA SER A 45 -12.18 16.93 -15.92
C SER A 45 -10.94 17.78 -15.68
N GLU A 46 -11.11 19.04 -15.32
CA GLU A 46 -10.03 19.96 -14.96
C GLU A 46 -9.15 19.39 -13.85
N ARG A 47 -9.75 18.73 -12.85
CA ARG A 47 -9.01 18.10 -11.75
C ARG A 47 -8.05 17.02 -12.24
N LEU A 48 -8.43 16.25 -13.25
CA LEU A 48 -7.57 15.22 -13.83
C LEU A 48 -6.46 15.84 -14.69
N TRP A 49 -6.76 16.91 -15.41
CA TRP A 49 -5.75 17.66 -16.15
C TRP A 49 -4.69 18.25 -15.23
N ASN A 50 -5.05 18.81 -14.08
CA ASN A 50 -4.10 19.31 -13.09
C ASN A 50 -3.17 18.21 -12.55
N LYS A 51 -3.67 16.97 -12.38
CA LYS A 51 -2.82 15.83 -12.03
C LYS A 51 -1.84 15.48 -13.14
N TYR A 52 -2.26 15.55 -14.39
CA TYR A 52 -1.41 15.28 -15.54
C TYR A 52 -0.31 16.34 -15.71
N GLU A 53 -0.63 17.63 -15.52
CA GLU A 53 0.37 18.68 -15.51
C GLU A 53 1.45 18.40 -14.43
N ARG A 54 1.01 18.09 -13.21
CA ARG A 54 1.92 17.66 -12.14
C ARG A 54 2.76 16.44 -12.54
N PHE A 55 2.15 15.43 -13.15
CA PHE A 55 2.87 14.23 -13.63
C PHE A 55 3.98 14.58 -14.62
N LYS A 56 3.77 15.52 -15.54
CA LYS A 56 4.78 15.95 -16.50
C LYS A 56 6.01 16.56 -15.82
N GLU A 57 5.79 17.41 -14.82
CA GLU A 57 6.85 18.11 -14.09
C GLU A 57 7.68 17.20 -13.18
N LEU A 58 7.10 16.11 -12.69
CA LEU A 58 7.77 15.20 -11.79
C LEU A 58 8.95 14.48 -12.46
N LYS A 59 10.09 14.48 -11.77
CA LYS A 59 11.28 13.69 -12.14
C LYS A 59 11.37 12.48 -11.22
N LEU A 60 11.50 11.29 -11.80
CA LEU A 60 11.58 10.04 -11.03
C LEU A 60 12.71 10.04 -9.99
N MET A 61 13.85 10.61 -10.35
CA MET A 61 15.02 10.70 -9.45
C MET A 61 14.74 11.55 -8.21
N ASP A 62 13.96 12.64 -8.35
CA ASP A 62 13.61 13.50 -7.21
C ASP A 62 12.64 12.75 -6.27
N ILE A 63 11.66 12.04 -6.82
CA ILE A 63 10.76 11.17 -6.05
C ILE A 63 11.57 10.14 -5.23
N ILE A 64 12.49 9.43 -5.88
CA ILE A 64 13.33 8.43 -5.21
C ILE A 64 14.19 9.07 -4.11
N LYS A 65 14.72 10.26 -4.35
CA LYS A 65 15.52 11.02 -3.37
C LYS A 65 14.70 11.43 -2.15
N GLU A 66 13.47 11.92 -2.36
CA GLU A 66 12.54 12.24 -1.27
C GLU A 66 12.17 11.02 -0.44
N MET A 67 11.85 9.91 -1.10
CA MET A 67 11.55 8.65 -0.43
C MET A 67 12.72 8.15 0.43
N LYS A 68 13.94 8.19 -0.11
CA LYS A 68 15.14 7.84 0.65
C LYS A 68 15.33 8.72 1.89
N LYS A 69 15.13 10.04 1.76
CA LYS A 69 15.19 10.96 2.91
C LYS A 69 14.15 10.65 3.99
N ALA A 70 12.95 10.21 3.57
CA ALA A 70 11.86 9.84 4.47
C ALA A 70 11.98 8.40 4.99
N ASN A 71 13.02 7.65 4.59
CA ASN A 71 13.18 6.22 4.86
C ASN A 71 11.93 5.42 4.44
N VAL A 72 11.41 5.74 3.25
CA VAL A 72 10.28 5.03 2.62
C VAL A 72 10.79 4.26 1.43
N SER A 73 10.42 3.00 1.34
CA SER A 73 10.61 2.14 0.17
C SER A 73 9.28 1.93 -0.55
N PHE A 74 9.32 1.33 -1.72
CA PHE A 74 8.12 0.93 -2.43
C PHE A 74 8.33 -0.43 -3.09
N THR A 75 7.23 -1.09 -3.35
CA THR A 75 7.14 -2.27 -4.22
C THR A 75 6.00 -2.06 -5.21
N THR A 76 6.10 -2.70 -6.36
CA THR A 76 5.08 -2.63 -7.41
C THR A 76 4.45 -4.00 -7.63
N TYR A 77 3.26 -4.02 -8.22
CA TYR A 77 2.56 -5.25 -8.60
C TYR A 77 3.45 -6.28 -9.35
N PHE A 78 4.50 -5.81 -10.02
CA PHE A 78 5.40 -6.62 -10.84
C PHE A 78 6.62 -7.16 -10.09
N ASP A 79 6.85 -6.71 -8.86
CA ASP A 79 7.99 -7.11 -8.06
C ASP A 79 7.70 -8.39 -7.27
N ASP A 80 8.72 -9.22 -7.05
CA ASP A 80 8.60 -10.49 -6.32
C ASP A 80 8.22 -10.30 -4.85
N ASN A 81 8.61 -9.17 -4.26
CA ASN A 81 8.30 -8.84 -2.87
C ASN A 81 6.94 -8.15 -2.69
N TYR A 82 6.14 -8.00 -3.77
CA TYR A 82 4.79 -7.48 -3.65
C TYR A 82 3.90 -8.46 -2.86
N PRO A 83 3.03 -7.99 -1.95
CA PRO A 83 2.15 -8.87 -1.18
C PRO A 83 1.24 -9.69 -2.10
N SER A 84 1.41 -11.00 -2.11
CA SER A 84 0.67 -11.90 -3.03
C SER A 84 -0.85 -11.80 -2.87
N LEU A 85 -1.33 -11.70 -1.63
CA LEU A 85 -2.76 -11.55 -1.34
C LEU A 85 -3.34 -10.22 -1.87
N CYS A 86 -2.52 -9.18 -1.99
CA CYS A 86 -2.99 -7.93 -2.60
C CYS A 86 -3.24 -8.07 -4.11
N LYS A 87 -2.62 -9.04 -4.79
CA LYS A 87 -2.88 -9.32 -6.21
C LYS A 87 -4.28 -9.90 -6.47
N GLU A 88 -4.87 -10.50 -5.46
CA GLU A 88 -6.22 -11.09 -5.53
C GLU A 88 -7.33 -10.06 -5.30
N MET A 89 -6.99 -8.83 -4.88
CA MET A 89 -7.96 -7.76 -4.70
C MET A 89 -8.45 -7.26 -6.06
N TYR A 90 -9.75 -6.94 -6.15
CA TYR A 90 -10.33 -6.34 -7.36
C TYR A 90 -9.66 -4.99 -7.72
N ASP A 91 -9.34 -4.20 -6.72
CA ASP A 91 -8.76 -2.86 -6.82
C ASP A 91 -7.33 -2.81 -6.24
N TYR A 92 -6.52 -3.82 -6.55
CA TYR A 92 -5.15 -3.91 -6.05
C TYR A 92 -4.33 -2.64 -6.32
N PRO A 93 -3.52 -2.16 -5.37
CA PRO A 93 -2.65 -1.00 -5.59
C PRO A 93 -1.46 -1.40 -6.48
N TYR A 94 -1.22 -0.67 -7.58
CA TYR A 94 -0.04 -0.92 -8.42
C TYR A 94 1.28 -0.63 -7.73
N VAL A 95 1.27 0.22 -6.70
CA VAL A 95 2.44 0.60 -5.90
C VAL A 95 2.05 0.60 -4.43
N ILE A 96 2.83 -0.07 -3.62
CA ILE A 96 2.73 -0.05 -2.15
C ILE A 96 3.97 0.63 -1.59
N PHE A 97 3.78 1.69 -0.81
CA PHE A 97 4.84 2.34 -0.06
C PHE A 97 4.96 1.71 1.32
N TYR A 98 6.19 1.51 1.79
CA TYR A 98 6.41 0.87 3.07
C TYR A 98 7.67 1.36 3.79
N LYS A 99 7.70 1.11 5.10
CA LYS A 99 8.90 1.21 5.96
C LYS A 99 9.11 -0.13 6.66
N GLY A 100 10.36 -0.51 6.84
CA GLY A 100 10.71 -1.76 7.51
C GLY A 100 11.01 -2.90 6.56
N ASN A 101 10.81 -4.14 7.01
CA ASN A 101 11.22 -5.33 6.28
C ASN A 101 10.08 -5.91 5.41
N PRO A 102 10.19 -5.86 4.06
CA PRO A 102 9.17 -6.37 3.16
C PRO A 102 9.01 -7.90 3.18
N GLN A 103 9.94 -8.65 3.77
CA GLN A 103 9.84 -10.12 3.88
C GLN A 103 8.57 -10.56 4.64
N PHE A 104 8.03 -9.69 5.49
CA PHE A 104 6.78 -9.99 6.22
C PHE A 104 5.52 -9.85 5.37
N PHE A 105 5.58 -9.24 4.19
CA PHE A 105 4.40 -9.07 3.32
C PHE A 105 3.79 -10.39 2.87
N ASN A 106 4.64 -11.39 2.61
CA ASN A 106 4.25 -12.73 2.18
C ASN A 106 4.43 -13.77 3.29
N HIS A 107 4.21 -13.35 4.55
CA HIS A 107 4.25 -14.27 5.68
C HIS A 107 3.16 -15.34 5.54
N SER A 108 3.52 -16.61 5.76
CA SER A 108 2.66 -17.76 5.48
C SER A 108 1.33 -17.75 6.24
N HIS A 109 1.33 -17.18 7.45
CA HIS A 109 0.16 -17.06 8.29
C HIS A 109 0.04 -15.63 8.82
N SER A 110 -1.03 -14.94 8.49
CA SER A 110 -1.31 -13.59 8.99
C SER A 110 -2.71 -13.49 9.58
N LEU A 111 -2.85 -12.69 10.63
CA LEU A 111 -4.11 -12.43 11.30
C LEU A 111 -4.35 -10.93 11.39
N ALA A 112 -5.47 -10.48 10.84
CA ALA A 112 -5.92 -9.11 11.03
C ALA A 112 -6.56 -8.93 12.41
N VAL A 113 -6.06 -7.96 13.18
CA VAL A 113 -6.60 -7.59 14.50
C VAL A 113 -7.10 -6.16 14.41
N ILE A 114 -8.40 -5.97 14.50
CA ILE A 114 -9.06 -4.66 14.40
C ILE A 114 -10.03 -4.48 15.58
N GLY A 115 -10.31 -3.25 15.96
CA GLY A 115 -11.27 -2.98 17.03
C GLY A 115 -11.46 -1.50 17.36
N SER A 116 -12.06 -1.25 18.49
CA SER A 116 -12.41 0.09 18.96
C SER A 116 -11.18 0.97 19.17
N ARG A 117 -11.29 2.26 18.80
CA ARG A 117 -10.30 3.30 19.17
C ARG A 117 -10.28 3.59 20.67
N ASN A 118 -11.35 3.22 21.39
CA ASN A 118 -11.49 3.29 22.83
C ASN A 118 -11.39 1.88 23.43
N ALA A 119 -10.25 1.23 23.25
CA ALA A 119 -9.99 -0.09 23.81
C ALA A 119 -9.98 -0.02 25.35
N THR A 120 -10.59 -1.04 25.96
CA THR A 120 -10.60 -1.21 27.43
C THR A 120 -9.48 -2.15 27.86
N GLN A 121 -9.31 -2.31 29.18
CA GLN A 121 -8.37 -3.28 29.75
C GLN A 121 -8.65 -4.71 29.28
N TYR A 122 -9.92 -5.04 29.01
CA TYR A 122 -10.32 -6.33 28.44
C TYR A 122 -9.62 -6.65 27.14
N THR A 123 -9.46 -5.67 26.23
CA THR A 123 -8.72 -5.84 24.97
C THR A 123 -7.30 -6.32 25.22
N SER A 124 -6.58 -5.65 26.13
CA SER A 124 -5.21 -6.02 26.49
C SER A 124 -5.13 -7.41 27.12
N GLN A 125 -6.06 -7.74 28.02
CA GLN A 125 -6.11 -9.05 28.65
C GLN A 125 -6.36 -10.15 27.63
N SER A 126 -7.33 -9.97 26.70
CA SER A 126 -7.66 -10.94 25.66
C SER A 126 -6.48 -11.18 24.72
N LEU A 127 -5.81 -10.12 24.26
CA LEU A 127 -4.67 -10.26 23.36
C LEU A 127 -3.45 -10.90 24.06
N ASN A 128 -3.19 -10.57 25.33
CA ASN A 128 -2.15 -11.23 26.11
C ASN A 128 -2.43 -12.73 26.35
N TYR A 129 -3.69 -13.12 26.39
CA TYR A 129 -4.07 -14.53 26.50
C TYR A 129 -3.87 -15.30 25.18
N LEU A 130 -4.21 -14.68 24.04
CA LEU A 130 -4.20 -15.35 22.73
C LEU A 130 -2.82 -15.38 22.05
N PHE A 131 -2.03 -14.32 22.16
CA PHE A 131 -0.80 -14.13 21.37
C PHE A 131 0.31 -15.14 21.64
N PRO A 132 0.48 -15.71 22.85
CA PRO A 132 1.43 -16.80 23.03
C PRO A 132 1.19 -17.99 22.09
N SER A 133 -0.09 -18.34 21.85
CA SER A 133 -0.46 -19.41 20.91
C SER A 133 -0.19 -19.01 19.44
N PHE A 134 -0.39 -17.74 19.09
CA PHE A 134 -0.09 -17.23 17.75
C PHE A 134 1.42 -17.28 17.44
N ARG A 135 2.27 -17.09 18.45
CA ARG A 135 3.72 -17.28 18.30
C ARG A 135 4.07 -18.72 17.96
N GLN A 136 3.45 -19.70 18.63
CA GLN A 136 3.67 -21.12 18.30
C GLN A 136 3.26 -21.47 16.88
N LEU A 137 2.23 -20.79 16.36
CA LEU A 137 1.76 -20.91 14.98
C LEU A 137 2.53 -20.04 13.96
N ASN A 138 3.57 -19.35 14.41
CA ASN A 138 4.36 -18.43 13.59
C ASN A 138 3.47 -17.45 12.80
N MET A 139 2.55 -16.76 13.46
CA MET A 139 1.62 -15.82 12.83
C MET A 139 2.19 -14.41 12.78
N ALA A 140 1.93 -13.67 11.70
CA ALA A 140 2.12 -12.22 11.63
C ALA A 140 0.82 -11.50 11.99
N ILE A 141 0.93 -10.42 12.76
CA ILE A 141 -0.23 -9.59 13.14
C ILE A 141 -0.33 -8.40 12.19
N VAL A 142 -1.48 -8.23 11.56
CA VAL A 142 -1.79 -7.11 10.68
C VAL A 142 -2.83 -6.23 11.34
N SER A 143 -2.59 -4.93 11.43
CA SER A 143 -3.54 -3.99 12.01
C SER A 143 -3.36 -2.59 11.43
N GLY A 144 -4.34 -1.70 11.60
CA GLY A 144 -4.17 -0.27 11.35
C GLY A 144 -3.31 0.36 12.44
N LEU A 145 -2.74 1.50 12.22
CA LEU A 145 -1.95 2.21 13.26
C LEU A 145 -2.82 3.16 14.10
N ALA A 146 -4.09 2.82 14.30
CA ALA A 146 -5.02 3.62 15.09
C ALA A 146 -4.78 3.49 16.60
N ARG A 147 -5.30 4.45 17.37
CA ARG A 147 -5.38 4.32 18.82
C ARG A 147 -6.31 3.18 19.21
N GLY A 148 -6.16 2.64 20.42
CA GLY A 148 -7.03 1.61 20.97
C GLY A 148 -6.60 0.21 20.59
N ALA A 149 -7.50 -0.62 20.07
CA ALA A 149 -7.27 -2.05 19.82
C ALA A 149 -6.08 -2.31 18.90
N ASP A 150 -5.91 -1.50 17.85
CA ASP A 150 -4.81 -1.63 16.89
C ASP A 150 -3.45 -1.40 17.59
N SER A 151 -3.34 -0.32 18.37
CA SER A 151 -2.12 -0.04 19.14
C SER A 151 -1.80 -1.16 20.14
N VAL A 152 -2.83 -1.69 20.83
CA VAL A 152 -2.67 -2.79 21.77
C VAL A 152 -2.23 -4.06 21.04
N ALA A 153 -2.77 -4.32 19.83
CA ALA A 153 -2.38 -5.45 19.01
C ALA A 153 -0.89 -5.39 18.63
N HIS A 154 -0.42 -4.25 18.13
CA HIS A 154 0.99 -4.06 17.78
C HIS A 154 1.92 -4.19 19.00
N GLN A 155 1.58 -3.53 20.12
CA GLN A 155 2.37 -3.62 21.35
C GLN A 155 2.45 -5.05 21.88
N THR A 156 1.33 -5.78 21.84
CA THR A 156 1.27 -7.17 22.29
C THR A 156 2.03 -8.09 21.32
N ALA A 157 1.96 -7.85 20.02
CA ALA A 157 2.76 -8.59 19.02
C ALA A 157 4.26 -8.43 19.29
N LEU A 158 4.72 -7.21 19.49
CA LEU A 158 6.13 -6.93 19.81
C LEU A 158 6.56 -7.58 21.12
N LYS A 159 5.71 -7.53 22.16
CA LYS A 159 5.95 -8.19 23.47
C LYS A 159 6.19 -9.70 23.31
N TYR A 160 5.43 -10.35 22.44
CA TYR A 160 5.56 -11.81 22.19
C TYR A 160 6.44 -12.13 20.99
N LEU A 161 7.20 -11.17 20.47
CA LEU A 161 8.12 -11.34 19.35
C LEU A 161 7.44 -11.90 18.08
N LEU A 162 6.20 -11.47 17.83
CA LEU A 162 5.48 -11.74 16.60
C LEU A 162 5.80 -10.68 15.55
N PRO A 163 5.95 -11.06 14.26
CA PRO A 163 5.96 -10.09 13.19
C PRO A 163 4.68 -9.26 13.21
N THR A 164 4.80 -7.95 12.96
CA THR A 164 3.61 -7.09 12.91
C THR A 164 3.70 -6.07 11.79
N ILE A 165 2.58 -5.87 11.08
CA ILE A 165 2.43 -5.02 9.91
C ILE A 165 1.36 -3.98 10.19
N GLY A 166 1.75 -2.70 10.15
CA GLY A 166 0.81 -1.59 10.25
C GLY A 166 0.35 -1.14 8.85
N VAL A 167 -0.94 -1.06 8.62
CA VAL A 167 -1.56 -0.59 7.37
C VAL A 167 -2.18 0.78 7.58
N LEU A 168 -1.85 1.76 6.72
CA LEU A 168 -2.32 3.15 6.77
C LEU A 168 -3.29 3.47 5.63
#